data_4b21d4ab3c97272941eddc437f52eff4
#
_entry.id   4b21d4ab3c97272941eddc437f52eff4
#
_cell.length_a   1.000
_cell.length_b   1.000
_cell.length_c   1.000
_cell.angle_alpha   90.00
_cell.angle_beta   90.00
_cell.angle_gamma   90.00
#
_symmetry.space_group_name_H-M   'P 1'
#
loop_
_entity.id
_entity.type
_entity.pdbx_description
1 polymer ?
#
loop_
_entity_poly.entity_id
_entity_poly.type
_entity_poly.pdbx_seq_one_letter_code
_entity_poly.pdbx_strand_id
1 'polypeptide(L)'
;QQPDGAGLVSPISGLPCLWYRYRVERKNGDRWEYVESGVSHDTFGIHDGSGHVLVDPDGAEIMTTRKQVSNAGGYRKTEWTLIEGETIYVIGEHVTLGGPNAVLDKTADLSTMLAEWKTDKTGLLARFDTDRDGEISQEEWEHARKAASGEVDRAHLDIRLKDGIHLMRQPAHGRPFLIANREITALVRHFRLW
;
A
#
# COMPACT_ATOMS: atom_id res chain seq x y z
N GLN A 1 -3.91 -11.41 5.53
CA GLN A 1 -3.81 -12.08 4.22
C GLN A 1 -3.28 -11.08 3.20
N GLN A 2 -2.29 -11.46 2.41
CA GLN A 2 -1.75 -10.59 1.36
C GLN A 2 -2.66 -10.57 0.13
N PRO A 3 -2.85 -9.42 -0.54
CA PRO A 3 -3.75 -9.29 -1.67
C PRO A 3 -3.36 -10.10 -2.92
N ASP A 4 -2.08 -10.42 -3.13
CA ASP A 4 -1.54 -10.89 -4.41
C ASP A 4 -1.05 -12.36 -4.46
N GLY A 5 -1.57 -13.24 -3.62
CA GLY A 5 -1.45 -14.71 -3.80
C GLY A 5 -0.09 -15.37 -3.59
N ALA A 6 1.02 -14.67 -3.65
CA ALA A 6 2.35 -15.17 -3.27
C ALA A 6 2.68 -14.65 -1.87
N GLY A 7 2.49 -15.49 -0.85
CA GLY A 7 2.73 -15.11 0.54
C GLY A 7 4.16 -14.61 0.77
N LEU A 8 4.31 -13.51 1.53
CA LEU A 8 5.61 -13.01 1.96
C LEU A 8 6.32 -14.06 2.80
N VAL A 9 7.59 -14.30 2.50
CA VAL A 9 8.43 -15.26 3.21
C VAL A 9 9.63 -14.53 3.78
N SER A 10 9.91 -14.74 5.05
CA SER A 10 11.10 -14.17 5.67
C SER A 10 12.39 -14.72 5.05
N PRO A 11 13.38 -13.86 4.70
CA PRO A 11 14.62 -14.28 4.05
C PRO A 11 15.58 -15.06 4.99
N ILE A 12 15.40 -15.00 6.31
CA ILE A 12 16.27 -15.71 7.27
C ILE A 12 15.74 -17.08 7.63
N SER A 13 14.48 -17.15 8.09
CA SER A 13 13.87 -18.39 8.54
C SER A 13 13.14 -19.16 7.44
N GLY A 14 12.78 -18.50 6.33
CA GLY A 14 11.93 -19.10 5.31
C GLY A 14 10.46 -19.23 5.74
N LEU A 15 10.06 -18.63 6.85
CA LEU A 15 8.70 -18.71 7.37
C LEU A 15 7.75 -17.75 6.64
N PRO A 16 6.52 -18.20 6.30
CA PRO A 16 5.47 -17.31 5.84
C PRO A 16 5.16 -16.24 6.90
N CYS A 17 5.07 -14.99 6.50
CA CYS A 17 4.82 -13.87 7.41
C CYS A 17 4.03 -12.76 6.71
N LEU A 18 3.48 -11.83 7.51
CA LEU A 18 2.83 -10.61 7.04
C LEU A 18 3.82 -9.46 6.95
N TRP A 19 4.84 -9.48 7.80
CA TRP A 19 5.92 -8.52 7.86
C TRP A 19 7.16 -9.13 8.48
N TYR A 20 8.34 -8.71 8.00
CA TYR A 20 9.62 -9.06 8.62
C TYR A 20 10.56 -7.86 8.69
N ARG A 21 11.47 -7.93 9.64
CA ARG A 21 12.72 -7.17 9.70
C ARG A 21 13.82 -8.11 10.10
N TYR A 22 14.99 -7.99 9.44
CA TYR A 22 16.16 -8.78 9.83
C TYR A 22 17.41 -7.93 9.93
N ARG A 23 18.39 -8.45 10.66
CA ARG A 23 19.75 -7.93 10.78
C ARG A 23 20.74 -9.07 10.83
N VAL A 24 21.83 -8.93 10.05
CA VAL A 24 22.94 -9.87 10.00
C VAL A 24 24.18 -9.16 10.52
N GLU A 25 24.88 -9.81 11.43
CA GLU A 25 26.14 -9.34 12.01
C GLU A 25 27.18 -10.46 11.93
N ARG A 26 28.44 -10.10 11.72
CA ARG A 26 29.59 -11.01 11.68
C ARG A 26 30.42 -10.85 12.92
N LYS A 27 30.93 -11.94 13.48
CA LYS A 27 31.84 -11.92 14.61
C LYS A 27 33.23 -11.49 14.15
N ASN A 28 33.79 -10.46 14.79
CA ASN A 28 35.18 -10.00 14.59
C ASN A 28 35.84 -9.85 15.98
N GLY A 29 36.64 -10.84 16.35
CA GLY A 29 37.16 -10.97 17.71
C GLY A 29 36.02 -11.10 18.72
N ASP A 30 35.93 -10.17 19.69
CA ASP A 30 34.88 -10.15 20.72
C ASP A 30 33.70 -9.24 20.35
N ARG A 31 33.68 -8.67 19.16
CA ARG A 31 32.63 -7.74 18.72
C ARG A 31 31.82 -8.31 17.57
N TRP A 32 30.57 -7.84 17.47
CA TRP A 32 29.69 -8.09 16.36
C TRP A 32 29.66 -6.86 15.45
N GLU A 33 30.00 -7.06 14.18
CA GLU A 33 29.99 -6.04 13.15
C GLU A 33 28.79 -6.18 12.26
N TYR A 34 28.13 -5.06 11.96
CA TYR A 34 26.99 -5.01 11.03
C TYR A 34 27.43 -5.46 9.64
N VAL A 35 26.60 -6.29 9.00
CA VAL A 35 26.76 -6.75 7.63
C VAL A 35 25.65 -6.22 6.76
N GLU A 36 24.41 -6.57 7.10
CA GLU A 36 23.22 -6.17 6.34
C GLU A 36 21.96 -6.20 7.21
N SER A 37 20.91 -5.55 6.70
CA SER A 37 19.56 -5.62 7.26
C SER A 37 18.53 -5.41 6.17
N GLY A 38 17.30 -5.83 6.41
CA GLY A 38 16.18 -5.58 5.52
C GLY A 38 14.87 -5.56 6.28
N VAL A 39 13.88 -4.97 5.65
CA VAL A 39 12.50 -4.88 6.12
C VAL A 39 11.56 -5.04 4.94
N SER A 40 10.41 -5.70 5.16
CA SER A 40 9.36 -5.78 4.14
C SER A 40 8.47 -4.55 4.18
N HIS A 41 7.93 -4.19 3.01
CA HIS A 41 7.04 -3.04 2.80
C HIS A 41 5.64 -3.47 2.33
N ASP A 42 5.38 -4.77 2.35
CA ASP A 42 4.13 -5.34 1.83
C ASP A 42 2.95 -4.96 2.72
N THR A 43 1.90 -4.45 2.09
CA THR A 43 0.61 -4.19 2.73
C THR A 43 -0.06 -5.52 3.11
N PHE A 44 -0.67 -5.58 4.29
CA PHE A 44 -1.39 -6.75 4.75
C PHE A 44 -2.76 -6.40 5.31
N GLY A 45 -3.68 -7.38 5.30
CA GLY A 45 -5.04 -7.24 5.81
C GLY A 45 -5.19 -7.63 7.26
N ILE A 46 -6.00 -6.88 8.00
CA ILE A 46 -6.48 -7.21 9.35
C ILE A 46 -8.00 -7.22 9.37
N HIS A 47 -8.59 -7.96 10.32
CA HIS A 47 -10.03 -7.98 10.56
C HIS A 47 -10.31 -8.19 12.05
N ASP A 48 -11.43 -7.66 12.53
CA ASP A 48 -11.85 -7.79 13.94
C ASP A 48 -13.29 -8.29 14.09
N GLY A 49 -13.89 -8.81 13.01
CA GLY A 49 -15.29 -9.23 12.97
C GLY A 49 -16.26 -8.10 12.60
N SER A 50 -15.87 -6.83 12.69
CA SER A 50 -16.67 -5.69 12.21
C SER A 50 -16.37 -5.34 10.74
N GLY A 51 -15.16 -5.63 10.26
CA GLY A 51 -14.73 -5.34 8.90
C GLY A 51 -13.29 -5.72 8.62
N HIS A 52 -12.85 -5.36 7.41
CA HIS A 52 -11.49 -5.57 6.94
C HIS A 52 -10.81 -4.23 6.71
N VAL A 53 -9.54 -4.13 7.12
CA VAL A 53 -8.70 -2.95 6.92
C VAL A 53 -7.34 -3.42 6.39
N LEU A 54 -6.83 -2.75 5.37
CA LEU A 54 -5.45 -2.92 4.94
C LEU A 54 -4.53 -2.09 5.84
N VAL A 55 -3.32 -2.56 6.05
CA VAL A 55 -2.26 -1.87 6.79
C VAL A 55 -1.05 -1.75 5.89
N ASP A 56 -0.68 -0.51 5.57
CA ASP A 56 0.60 -0.18 4.95
C ASP A 56 1.63 0.02 6.07
N PRO A 57 2.61 -0.86 6.26
CA PRO A 57 3.52 -0.81 7.39
C PRO A 57 4.60 0.27 7.29
N ASP A 58 4.68 0.99 6.17
CA ASP A 58 5.74 1.96 5.93
C ASP A 58 5.69 3.13 6.93
N GLY A 59 6.84 3.36 7.57
CA GLY A 59 6.96 4.38 8.61
C GLY A 59 6.41 3.99 9.99
N ALA A 60 5.90 2.77 10.16
CA ALA A 60 5.43 2.30 11.45
C ALA A 60 6.58 1.91 12.39
N GLU A 61 6.45 2.23 13.67
CA GLU A 61 7.17 1.54 14.73
C GLU A 61 6.53 0.17 14.95
N ILE A 62 7.27 -0.91 14.64
CA ILE A 62 6.72 -2.26 14.74
C ILE A 62 7.32 -2.98 15.95
N MET A 63 6.43 -3.36 16.89
CA MET A 63 6.76 -4.03 18.13
C MET A 63 6.19 -5.46 18.12
N THR A 64 7.05 -6.43 17.86
CA THR A 64 6.65 -7.84 17.87
C THR A 64 7.31 -8.61 19.02
N THR A 65 6.59 -9.59 19.55
CA THR A 65 7.14 -10.59 20.49
C THR A 65 7.93 -11.69 19.77
N ARG A 66 7.76 -11.82 18.45
CA ARG A 66 8.45 -12.81 17.63
C ARG A 66 9.82 -12.29 17.23
N LYS A 67 10.80 -12.60 18.04
CA LYS A 67 12.21 -12.35 17.76
C LYS A 67 12.96 -13.68 17.74
N GLN A 68 13.61 -13.99 16.65
CA GLN A 68 14.43 -15.18 16.50
C GLN A 68 15.90 -14.78 16.28
N VAL A 69 16.81 -15.50 16.94
CA VAL A 69 18.26 -15.26 16.79
C VAL A 69 18.91 -16.60 16.44
N SER A 70 19.67 -16.63 15.38
CA SER A 70 20.46 -17.77 14.94
C SER A 70 21.93 -17.38 14.85
N ASN A 71 22.80 -18.23 15.42
CA ASN A 71 24.24 -18.07 15.34
C ASN A 71 24.84 -19.26 14.59
N ALA A 72 25.41 -19.01 13.40
CA ALA A 72 26.03 -20.03 12.58
C ALA A 72 27.17 -19.46 11.75
N GLY A 73 28.26 -20.19 11.59
CA GLY A 73 29.36 -19.82 10.71
C GLY A 73 30.03 -18.47 11.02
N GLY A 74 30.02 -18.03 12.28
CA GLY A 74 30.55 -16.73 12.67
C GLY A 74 29.60 -15.57 12.40
N TYR A 75 28.36 -15.83 12.01
CA TYR A 75 27.31 -14.83 11.82
C TYR A 75 26.23 -14.95 12.88
N ARG A 76 25.70 -13.81 13.30
CA ARG A 76 24.48 -13.69 14.10
C ARG A 76 23.39 -13.08 13.21
N LYS A 77 22.33 -13.85 12.99
CA LYS A 77 21.15 -13.42 12.23
C LYS A 77 20.02 -13.22 13.21
N THR A 78 19.50 -12.03 13.27
CA THR A 78 18.32 -11.67 14.10
C THR A 78 17.17 -11.31 13.19
N GLU A 79 16.01 -11.86 13.47
CA GLU A 79 14.80 -11.65 12.71
C GLU A 79 13.65 -11.30 13.64
N TRP A 80 12.77 -10.44 13.16
CA TRP A 80 11.49 -10.08 13.79
C TRP A 80 10.40 -10.26 12.75
N THR A 81 9.28 -10.89 13.13
CA THR A 81 8.19 -11.19 12.20
C THR A 81 6.83 -10.89 12.83
N LEU A 82 5.84 -10.58 11.97
CA LEU A 82 4.41 -10.69 12.24
C LEU A 82 3.88 -11.81 11.36
N ILE A 83 3.07 -12.68 11.91
CA ILE A 83 2.51 -13.83 11.18
C ILE A 83 0.98 -13.76 11.14
N GLU A 84 0.39 -14.49 10.20
CA GLU A 84 -1.06 -14.65 10.11
C GLU A 84 -1.63 -15.31 11.37
N GLY A 85 -2.86 -14.91 11.75
CA GLY A 85 -3.57 -15.42 12.92
C GLY A 85 -3.19 -14.77 14.25
N GLU A 86 -2.25 -13.83 14.27
CA GLU A 86 -1.95 -13.07 15.49
C GLU A 86 -2.91 -11.91 15.68
N THR A 87 -3.26 -11.63 16.95
CA THR A 87 -3.92 -10.37 17.30
C THR A 87 -2.91 -9.25 17.29
N ILE A 88 -3.15 -8.21 16.51
CA ILE A 88 -2.32 -7.02 16.45
C ILE A 88 -3.11 -5.76 16.76
N TYR A 89 -2.43 -4.75 17.30
CA TYR A 89 -2.95 -3.42 17.54
C TYR A 89 -2.27 -2.46 16.57
N VAL A 90 -3.08 -1.63 15.90
CA VAL A 90 -2.59 -0.64 14.95
C VAL A 90 -3.07 0.74 15.40
N ILE A 91 -2.13 1.67 15.57
CA ILE A 91 -2.39 3.09 15.81
C ILE A 91 -1.80 3.86 14.64
N GLY A 92 -2.63 4.57 13.90
CA GLY A 92 -2.21 5.30 12.70
C GLY A 92 -3.31 6.16 12.13
N GLU A 93 -3.12 6.64 10.91
CA GLU A 93 -4.16 7.34 10.17
C GLU A 93 -5.04 6.34 9.43
N HIS A 94 -6.34 6.36 9.68
CA HIS A 94 -7.33 5.61 8.91
C HIS A 94 -7.83 6.47 7.75
N VAL A 95 -7.76 5.92 6.54
CA VAL A 95 -8.32 6.55 5.34
C VAL A 95 -9.21 5.56 4.60
N THR A 96 -10.21 6.06 3.90
CA THR A 96 -11.03 5.26 2.99
C THR A 96 -10.75 5.72 1.56
N LEU A 97 -10.28 4.81 0.72
CA LEU A 97 -9.98 5.04 -0.69
C LEU A 97 -11.14 4.53 -1.53
N GLY A 98 -11.67 5.38 -2.43
CA GLY A 98 -12.83 5.03 -3.25
C GLY A 98 -14.16 5.06 -2.47
N GLY A 99 -15.17 4.36 -2.97
CA GLY A 99 -16.49 4.30 -2.37
C GLY A 99 -17.33 5.57 -2.54
N PRO A 100 -18.49 5.67 -1.86
CA PRO A 100 -19.45 6.78 -2.02
C PRO A 100 -18.87 8.17 -1.74
N ASN A 101 -17.86 8.25 -0.87
CA ASN A 101 -17.21 9.50 -0.45
C ASN A 101 -15.90 9.78 -1.18
N ALA A 102 -15.62 9.10 -2.30
CA ALA A 102 -14.42 9.32 -3.09
C ALA A 102 -14.32 10.79 -3.53
N VAL A 103 -13.18 11.42 -3.26
CA VAL A 103 -12.85 12.75 -3.79
C VAL A 103 -12.29 12.56 -5.19
N LEU A 104 -13.08 12.92 -6.20
CA LEU A 104 -12.77 12.73 -7.62
C LEU A 104 -12.74 14.12 -8.30
N ASP A 105 -11.68 14.39 -9.05
CA ASP A 105 -11.53 15.62 -9.82
C ASP A 105 -11.85 15.36 -11.31
N LYS A 106 -13.10 15.64 -11.69
CA LYS A 106 -13.57 15.45 -13.06
C LYS A 106 -12.74 16.26 -14.08
N THR A 107 -12.28 17.46 -13.71
CA THR A 107 -11.54 18.33 -14.64
C THR A 107 -10.14 17.78 -14.89
N ALA A 108 -9.45 17.35 -13.85
CA ALA A 108 -8.13 16.74 -13.96
C ALA A 108 -8.20 15.43 -14.75
N ASP A 109 -9.16 14.55 -14.42
CA ASP A 109 -9.31 13.24 -15.07
C ASP A 109 -9.70 13.38 -16.54
N LEU A 110 -10.60 14.33 -16.87
CA LEU A 110 -10.94 14.66 -18.25
C LEU A 110 -9.72 15.15 -19.04
N SER A 111 -8.92 16.04 -18.43
CA SER A 111 -7.71 16.55 -19.06
C SER A 111 -6.69 15.43 -19.34
N THR A 112 -6.52 14.52 -18.40
CA THR A 112 -5.62 13.37 -18.54
C THR A 112 -6.09 12.44 -19.65
N MET A 113 -7.37 12.06 -19.67
CA MET A 113 -7.95 11.22 -20.70
C MET A 113 -7.83 11.82 -22.11
N LEU A 114 -8.10 13.12 -22.25
CA LEU A 114 -7.94 13.78 -23.54
C LEU A 114 -6.48 13.90 -23.98
N ALA A 115 -5.54 14.01 -23.05
CA ALA A 115 -4.10 14.00 -23.36
C ALA A 115 -3.66 12.60 -23.85
N GLU A 116 -4.13 11.53 -23.22
CA GLU A 116 -3.89 10.15 -23.63
C GLU A 116 -4.44 9.89 -25.06
N TRP A 117 -5.68 10.32 -25.33
CA TRP A 117 -6.28 10.16 -26.67
C TRP A 117 -5.52 10.94 -27.74
N LYS A 118 -5.00 12.12 -27.43
CA LYS A 118 -4.14 12.89 -28.36
C LYS A 118 -2.84 12.16 -28.68
N THR A 119 -2.30 11.42 -27.74
CA THR A 119 -1.08 10.62 -27.94
C THR A 119 -1.36 9.40 -28.84
N ASP A 120 -2.53 8.77 -28.71
CA ASP A 120 -3.01 7.70 -29.59
C ASP A 120 -3.79 8.29 -30.78
N LYS A 121 -3.08 8.92 -31.71
CA LYS A 121 -3.69 9.53 -32.90
C LYS A 121 -4.50 8.49 -33.72
N THR A 122 -4.03 7.27 -33.82
CA THR A 122 -4.70 6.21 -34.59
C THR A 122 -6.04 5.84 -33.98
N GLY A 123 -6.08 5.63 -32.65
CA GLY A 123 -7.32 5.36 -31.92
C GLY A 123 -8.29 6.53 -31.95
N LEU A 124 -7.77 7.77 -31.86
CA LEU A 124 -8.60 8.97 -31.92
C LEU A 124 -9.30 9.12 -33.29
N LEU A 125 -8.55 8.98 -34.39
CA LEU A 125 -9.11 8.99 -35.74
C LEU A 125 -10.13 7.86 -35.95
N ALA A 126 -9.81 6.64 -35.55
CA ALA A 126 -10.72 5.51 -35.69
C ALA A 126 -12.08 5.70 -34.98
N ARG A 127 -12.10 6.51 -33.92
CA ARG A 127 -13.30 6.76 -33.10
C ARG A 127 -14.09 7.98 -33.50
N PHE A 128 -13.43 9.04 -33.98
CA PHE A 128 -14.03 10.38 -34.11
C PHE A 128 -13.88 11.03 -35.49
N ASP A 129 -12.96 10.57 -36.37
CA ASP A 129 -12.85 11.00 -37.75
C ASP A 129 -14.05 10.45 -38.56
N THR A 130 -15.09 11.26 -38.68
CA THR A 130 -16.38 10.86 -39.27
C THR A 130 -16.36 10.93 -40.79
N ASP A 131 -15.67 11.93 -41.34
CA ASP A 131 -15.55 12.15 -42.79
C ASP A 131 -14.35 11.44 -43.43
N ARG A 132 -13.46 10.86 -42.59
CA ARG A 132 -12.29 10.08 -42.95
C ARG A 132 -11.25 10.87 -43.75
N ASP A 133 -11.10 12.12 -43.41
CA ASP A 133 -10.08 12.99 -44.02
C ASP A 133 -8.69 12.81 -43.41
N GLY A 134 -8.56 12.06 -42.28
CA GLY A 134 -7.32 11.77 -41.57
C GLY A 134 -6.91 12.86 -40.58
N GLU A 135 -7.78 13.82 -40.33
CA GLU A 135 -7.62 14.89 -39.36
C GLU A 135 -8.82 14.89 -38.38
N ILE A 136 -8.72 15.58 -37.26
CA ILE A 136 -9.83 15.81 -36.34
C ILE A 136 -10.24 17.27 -36.43
N SER A 137 -11.38 17.51 -37.03
CA SER A 137 -12.00 18.84 -37.12
C SER A 137 -12.45 19.36 -35.75
N GLN A 138 -12.80 20.63 -35.66
CA GLN A 138 -13.28 21.21 -34.42
C GLN A 138 -14.59 20.55 -33.95
N GLU A 139 -15.49 20.22 -34.86
CA GLU A 139 -16.76 19.55 -34.52
C GLU A 139 -16.53 18.14 -33.99
N GLU A 140 -15.65 17.38 -34.61
CA GLU A 140 -15.27 16.04 -34.15
C GLU A 140 -14.53 16.07 -32.82
N TRP A 141 -13.72 17.11 -32.60
CA TRP A 141 -13.07 17.32 -31.31
C TRP A 141 -14.08 17.63 -30.19
N GLU A 142 -15.17 18.37 -30.47
CA GLU A 142 -16.24 18.58 -29.50
C GLU A 142 -16.99 17.26 -29.19
N HIS A 143 -17.18 16.39 -30.20
CA HIS A 143 -17.73 15.04 -29.99
C HIS A 143 -16.79 14.19 -29.14
N ALA A 144 -15.47 14.24 -29.38
CA ALA A 144 -14.50 13.53 -28.57
C ALA A 144 -14.50 14.01 -27.12
N ARG A 145 -14.56 15.33 -26.87
CA ARG A 145 -14.67 15.89 -25.52
C ARG A 145 -15.92 15.43 -24.78
N LYS A 146 -17.05 15.42 -25.47
CA LYS A 146 -18.32 14.94 -24.89
C LYS A 146 -18.26 13.46 -24.55
N ALA A 147 -17.67 12.65 -25.41
CA ALA A 147 -17.45 11.22 -25.17
C ALA A 147 -16.53 11.00 -23.97
N ALA A 148 -15.42 11.70 -23.90
CA ALA A 148 -14.48 11.64 -22.78
C ALA A 148 -15.14 12.04 -21.45
N SER A 149 -15.93 13.12 -21.44
CA SER A 149 -16.69 13.52 -20.25
C SER A 149 -17.64 12.43 -19.79
N GLY A 150 -18.34 11.76 -20.70
CA GLY A 150 -19.23 10.64 -20.38
C GLY A 150 -18.48 9.40 -19.89
N GLU A 151 -17.27 9.14 -20.37
CA GLU A 151 -16.43 8.03 -19.87
C GLU A 151 -15.92 8.33 -18.46
N VAL A 152 -15.48 9.56 -18.19
CA VAL A 152 -15.08 9.99 -16.83
C VAL A 152 -16.24 9.91 -15.85
N ASP A 153 -17.45 10.39 -16.25
CA ASP A 153 -18.63 10.30 -15.39
C ASP A 153 -19.00 8.85 -15.04
N ARG A 154 -18.89 7.95 -15.99
CA ARG A 154 -19.12 6.50 -15.73
C ARG A 154 -18.06 5.91 -14.81
N ALA A 155 -16.78 6.20 -15.06
CA ALA A 155 -15.70 5.74 -14.20
C ALA A 155 -15.85 6.26 -12.76
N HIS A 156 -16.22 7.53 -12.59
CA HIS A 156 -16.49 8.12 -11.27
C HIS A 156 -17.68 7.47 -10.58
N LEU A 157 -18.75 7.17 -11.34
CA LEU A 157 -19.92 6.45 -10.81
C LEU A 157 -19.52 5.04 -10.34
N ASP A 158 -18.74 4.31 -11.14
CA ASP A 158 -18.28 2.96 -10.81
C ASP A 158 -17.42 2.95 -9.54
N ILE A 159 -16.53 3.97 -9.37
CA ILE A 159 -15.73 4.12 -8.14
C ILE A 159 -16.64 4.36 -6.92
N ARG A 160 -17.66 5.19 -7.06
CA ARG A 160 -18.59 5.51 -5.96
C ARG A 160 -19.54 4.37 -5.61
N LEU A 161 -19.85 3.48 -6.57
CA LEU A 161 -20.71 2.32 -6.36
C LEU A 161 -19.98 1.13 -5.74
N LYS A 162 -18.65 1.11 -5.75
CA LYS A 162 -17.85 0.08 -5.09
C LYS A 162 -17.66 0.39 -3.60
N ASP A 163 -17.47 -0.65 -2.82
CA ASP A 163 -17.06 -0.48 -1.43
C ASP A 163 -15.69 0.21 -1.36
N GLY A 164 -15.55 1.14 -0.44
CA GLY A 164 -14.27 1.79 -0.20
C GLY A 164 -13.26 0.82 0.41
N ILE A 165 -11.99 1.01 0.06
CA ILE A 165 -10.87 0.28 0.69
C ILE A 165 -10.45 1.06 1.93
N HIS A 166 -10.57 0.44 3.08
CA HIS A 166 -10.08 0.98 4.35
C HIS A 166 -8.59 0.70 4.49
N LEU A 167 -7.81 1.72 4.78
CA LEU A 167 -6.36 1.65 4.89
C LEU A 167 -5.87 2.35 6.16
N MET A 168 -5.03 1.67 6.93
CA MET A 168 -4.23 2.26 7.99
C MET A 168 -2.83 2.56 7.46
N ARG A 169 -2.36 3.79 7.64
CA ARG A 169 -1.07 4.25 7.14
C ARG A 169 -0.39 5.23 8.10
N GLN A 170 0.82 5.64 7.74
CA GLN A 170 1.55 6.67 8.48
C GLN A 170 0.78 8.00 8.49
N PRO A 171 0.48 8.54 9.69
CA PRO A 171 -0.17 9.83 9.80
C PRO A 171 0.74 10.98 9.34
N ALA A 172 0.13 12.04 8.82
CA ALA A 172 0.83 13.30 8.60
C ALA A 172 1.25 13.95 9.93
N HIS A 173 2.23 14.87 9.85
CA HIS A 173 2.66 15.73 10.95
C HIS A 173 3.26 15.03 12.17
N GLY A 174 3.98 13.91 11.98
CA GLY A 174 4.75 13.26 13.04
C GLY A 174 3.92 12.62 14.17
N ARG A 175 2.63 12.35 13.91
CA ARG A 175 1.81 11.57 14.84
C ARG A 175 2.30 10.12 14.93
N PRO A 176 2.11 9.42 16.06
CA PRO A 176 2.54 8.05 16.22
C PRO A 176 1.90 7.12 15.17
N PHE A 177 2.73 6.25 14.59
CA PHE A 177 2.28 5.11 13.81
C PHE A 177 2.90 3.85 14.40
N LEU A 178 2.07 3.02 15.01
CA LEU A 178 2.50 1.85 15.75
C LEU A 178 1.74 0.61 15.28
N ILE A 179 2.46 -0.49 15.12
CA ILE A 179 1.91 -1.82 14.89
C ILE A 179 2.50 -2.76 15.94
N ALA A 180 1.67 -3.45 16.73
CA ALA A 180 2.16 -4.30 17.79
C ALA A 180 1.32 -5.56 17.98
N ASN A 181 1.98 -6.71 18.19
CA ASN A 181 1.34 -7.94 18.66
C ASN A 181 1.53 -8.16 20.18
N ARG A 182 1.69 -7.06 20.93
CA ARG A 182 1.81 -7.05 22.38
C ARG A 182 0.54 -6.56 23.01
N GLU A 183 0.28 -6.97 24.26
CA GLU A 183 -0.85 -6.45 25.03
C GLU A 183 -0.78 -4.93 25.22
N ILE A 184 -1.95 -4.28 25.21
CA ILE A 184 -2.11 -2.82 25.32
C ILE A 184 -1.41 -2.29 26.58
N THR A 185 -1.43 -3.03 27.69
CA THR A 185 -0.76 -2.65 28.94
C THR A 185 0.75 -2.48 28.78
N ALA A 186 1.39 -3.30 27.93
CA ALA A 186 2.81 -3.17 27.63
C ALA A 186 3.11 -1.94 26.75
N LEU A 187 2.20 -1.61 25.85
CA LEU A 187 2.29 -0.42 24.98
C LEU A 187 2.15 0.87 25.78
N VAL A 188 1.20 0.95 26.71
CA VAL A 188 1.00 2.12 27.58
C VAL A 188 2.24 2.40 28.44
N ARG A 189 2.95 1.38 28.91
CA ARG A 189 4.22 1.57 29.66
C ARG A 189 5.31 2.13 28.75
N HIS A 190 5.40 1.70 27.51
CA HIS A 190 6.39 2.19 26.53
C HIS A 190 6.21 3.71 26.29
N PHE A 191 4.96 4.16 26.09
CA PHE A 191 4.66 5.57 25.81
C PHE A 191 4.61 6.48 27.05
N ARG A 192 4.56 5.95 28.27
CA ARG A 192 4.66 6.76 29.51
C ARG A 192 6.08 7.16 29.88
N LEU A 193 7.07 6.67 29.17
CA LEU A 193 8.49 6.96 29.37
C LEU A 193 9.04 8.04 28.43
N TRP A 194 8.17 8.66 27.64
CA TRP A 194 8.43 9.83 26.78
C TRP A 194 7.50 11.01 27.26
#